data_ede50d91e4d8c7e341fbad9e75e4c66f
#
_entry.id   ede50d91e4d8c7e341fbad9e75e4c66f
#
_cell.length_a   1.000
_cell.length_b   1.000
_cell.length_c   1.000
_cell.angle_alpha   90.00
_cell.angle_beta   90.00
_cell.angle_gamma   90.00
#
_symmetry.space_group_name_H-M   'P 1'
#
loop_
_entity.id
_entity.type
_entity.pdbx_description
1 polymer ?
#
loop_
_entity_poly.entity_id
_entity_poly.type
_entity_poly.pdbx_seq_one_letter_code
_entity_poly.pdbx_strand_id
1 'polypeptide(L)'
;MKHKNTPRFAARLNAFKIGSETYWPGKNSITTADLLARAATAGMNAADLNYPDHFLDDSPADLLKALGDSGMILNGIAMRYYTESSYKLGAFTHPNAVVRRAAIDETKRGLDVLAEMGGNLMTLWMGQDGFDY
;
A
#
# COMPACT_ATOMS: atom_id res chain seq x y z
N MET A 1 -14.25 22.44 25.03
CA MET A 1 -14.02 20.97 25.13
C MET A 1 -12.65 20.66 24.56
N LYS A 2 -11.72 20.13 25.35
CA LYS A 2 -10.42 19.65 24.84
C LYS A 2 -10.70 18.39 24.02
N HIS A 3 -10.54 18.46 22.70
CA HIS A 3 -10.50 17.25 21.88
C HIS A 3 -9.37 16.37 22.42
N LYS A 4 -9.71 15.27 23.07
CA LYS A 4 -8.74 14.22 23.37
C LYS A 4 -8.20 13.76 22.01
N ASN A 5 -6.96 14.10 21.71
CA ASN A 5 -6.23 13.55 20.56
C ASN A 5 -6.04 12.05 20.83
N THR A 6 -7.01 11.25 20.45
CA THR A 6 -6.86 9.80 20.50
C THR A 6 -5.84 9.44 19.42
N PRO A 7 -4.75 8.77 19.78
CA PRO A 7 -3.76 8.35 18.80
C PRO A 7 -4.41 7.44 17.77
N ARG A 8 -4.02 7.61 16.50
CA ARG A 8 -4.43 6.74 15.39
C ARG A 8 -3.36 5.70 15.16
N PHE A 9 -3.79 4.47 14.95
CA PHE A 9 -2.91 3.37 14.63
C PHE A 9 -3.12 2.96 13.18
N ALA A 10 -2.10 3.14 12.36
CA ALA A 10 -2.10 2.73 10.96
C ALA A 10 -1.44 1.35 10.82
N ALA A 11 -1.95 0.54 9.91
CA ALA A 11 -1.37 -0.74 9.57
C ALA A 11 -1.02 -0.83 8.09
N ARG A 12 0.08 -1.49 7.80
CA ARG A 12 0.36 -2.03 6.46
C ARG A 12 -0.45 -3.30 6.28
N LEU A 13 -1.29 -3.33 5.26
CA LEU A 13 -2.25 -4.43 5.06
C LEU A 13 -1.59 -5.78 4.82
N ASN A 14 -0.36 -5.82 4.32
CA ASN A 14 0.37 -7.07 4.11
C ASN A 14 0.49 -7.94 5.37
N ALA A 15 0.55 -7.33 6.55
CA ALA A 15 0.62 -8.05 7.82
C ALA A 15 -0.63 -8.92 8.06
N PHE A 16 -1.76 -8.56 7.46
CA PHE A 16 -3.04 -9.26 7.60
C PHE A 16 -3.26 -10.36 6.56
N LYS A 17 -2.39 -10.46 5.55
CA LYS A 17 -2.48 -11.46 4.47
C LYS A 17 -1.89 -12.83 4.86
N ILE A 18 -1.09 -12.90 5.90
CA ILE A 18 -0.32 -14.09 6.30
C ILE A 18 -1.26 -15.19 6.84
N GLY A 19 -0.98 -16.44 6.49
CA GLY A 19 -1.64 -17.62 7.04
C GLY A 19 -3.02 -17.91 6.45
N SER A 20 -3.11 -17.95 5.13
CA SER A 20 -4.34 -17.95 4.34
C SER A 20 -5.42 -18.92 4.81
N GLU A 21 -5.18 -20.23 4.91
CA GLU A 21 -6.25 -21.18 5.23
C GLU A 21 -6.71 -21.14 6.69
N THR A 22 -5.79 -21.03 7.64
CA THR A 22 -6.11 -20.98 9.07
C THR A 22 -6.87 -19.71 9.44
N TYR A 23 -6.49 -18.58 8.83
CA TYR A 23 -7.03 -17.27 9.17
C TYR A 23 -8.10 -16.76 8.21
N TRP A 24 -8.26 -17.41 7.04
CA TRP A 24 -9.22 -17.06 6.00
C TRP A 24 -10.00 -18.29 5.52
N PRO A 25 -10.71 -19.00 6.43
CA PRO A 25 -11.38 -20.24 6.09
C PRO A 25 -12.42 -20.03 4.98
N GLY A 26 -12.35 -20.85 3.96
CA GLY A 26 -13.30 -20.84 2.84
C GLY A 26 -13.11 -19.71 1.82
N LYS A 27 -12.01 -18.92 1.90
CA LYS A 27 -11.69 -17.90 0.89
C LYS A 27 -10.62 -18.39 -0.08
N ASN A 28 -10.97 -18.43 -1.37
CA ASN A 28 -10.04 -18.76 -2.46
C ASN A 28 -9.12 -17.59 -2.84
N SER A 29 -9.56 -16.36 -2.58
CA SER A 29 -8.77 -15.13 -2.77
C SER A 29 -9.07 -14.14 -1.64
N ILE A 30 -8.04 -13.38 -1.26
CA ILE A 30 -8.14 -12.35 -0.23
C ILE A 30 -8.05 -11.00 -0.95
N THR A 31 -9.11 -10.22 -0.85
CA THR A 31 -9.19 -8.88 -1.46
C THR A 31 -8.60 -7.82 -0.52
N THR A 32 -8.31 -6.63 -1.06
CA THR A 32 -7.89 -5.49 -0.24
C THR A 32 -8.97 -5.09 0.77
N ALA A 33 -10.24 -5.17 0.41
CA ALA A 33 -11.36 -4.92 1.33
C ALA A 33 -11.38 -5.91 2.50
N ASP A 34 -11.05 -7.19 2.28
CA ASP A 34 -10.94 -8.18 3.34
C ASP A 34 -9.82 -7.83 4.33
N LEU A 35 -8.68 -7.38 3.81
CA LEU A 35 -7.55 -6.96 4.65
C LEU A 35 -7.91 -5.74 5.50
N LEU A 36 -8.62 -4.76 4.92
CA LEU A 36 -9.10 -3.58 5.64
C LEU A 36 -10.07 -3.97 6.75
N ALA A 37 -11.08 -4.79 6.46
CA ALA A 37 -12.03 -5.27 7.46
C ALA A 37 -11.33 -6.00 8.62
N ARG A 38 -10.33 -6.81 8.31
CA ARG A 38 -9.54 -7.52 9.32
C ARG A 38 -8.69 -6.57 10.16
N ALA A 39 -8.04 -5.59 9.53
CA ALA A 39 -7.26 -4.58 10.24
C ALA A 39 -8.14 -3.75 11.18
N ALA A 40 -9.34 -3.37 10.73
CA ALA A 40 -10.31 -2.68 11.57
C ALA A 40 -10.74 -3.53 12.78
N THR A 41 -11.01 -4.82 12.58
CA THR A 41 -11.34 -5.77 13.67
C THR A 41 -10.19 -5.88 14.68
N ALA A 42 -8.93 -5.75 14.23
CA ALA A 42 -7.75 -5.72 15.09
C ALA A 42 -7.53 -4.37 15.81
N GLY A 43 -8.44 -3.40 15.63
CA GLY A 43 -8.39 -2.09 16.29
C GLY A 43 -7.58 -1.03 15.54
N MET A 44 -7.22 -1.27 14.29
CA MET A 44 -6.60 -0.24 13.44
C MET A 44 -7.65 0.76 12.98
N ASN A 45 -7.26 2.03 12.89
CA ASN A 45 -8.14 3.12 12.40
C ASN A 45 -7.63 3.77 11.13
N ALA A 46 -6.46 3.36 10.64
CA ALA A 46 -5.90 3.84 9.40
C ALA A 46 -5.14 2.72 8.69
N ALA A 47 -4.95 2.85 7.38
CA ALA A 47 -4.19 1.89 6.59
C ALA A 47 -3.21 2.59 5.65
N ASP A 48 -2.05 1.94 5.46
CA ASP A 48 -1.14 2.22 4.35
C ASP A 48 -1.43 1.23 3.21
N LEU A 49 -1.71 1.76 2.04
CA LEU A 49 -1.89 0.96 0.82
C LEU A 49 -0.57 0.83 0.07
N ASN A 50 -0.31 -0.33 -0.53
CA ASN A 50 0.84 -0.51 -1.40
C ASN A 50 0.46 -0.23 -2.86
N TYR A 51 1.28 0.55 -3.54
CA TYR A 51 1.17 0.77 -4.97
C TYR A 51 2.31 0.04 -5.70
N PRO A 52 2.02 -0.69 -6.81
CA PRO A 52 0.71 -0.85 -7.44
C PRO A 52 -0.18 -1.95 -6.81
N ASP A 53 0.33 -2.79 -5.92
CA ASP A 53 -0.24 -4.08 -5.50
C ASP A 53 -1.75 -4.04 -5.14
N HIS A 54 -2.17 -3.07 -4.33
CA HIS A 54 -3.57 -2.97 -3.88
C HIS A 54 -4.48 -2.28 -4.90
N PHE A 55 -3.92 -1.83 -6.03
CA PHE A 55 -4.63 -1.13 -7.10
C PHE A 55 -4.72 -1.94 -8.39
N LEU A 56 -4.28 -3.22 -8.36
CA LEU A 56 -4.33 -4.08 -9.55
C LEU A 56 -5.76 -4.50 -9.89
N ASP A 57 -6.57 -4.76 -8.88
CA ASP A 57 -7.93 -5.27 -9.03
C ASP A 57 -9.00 -4.27 -8.56
N ASP A 58 -8.61 -3.25 -7.80
CA ASP A 58 -9.51 -2.27 -7.19
C ASP A 58 -9.17 -0.84 -7.67
N SER A 59 -10.19 -0.06 -8.01
CA SER A 59 -10.01 1.36 -8.30
C SER A 59 -9.77 2.19 -7.03
N PRO A 60 -9.17 3.40 -7.13
CA PRO A 60 -9.06 4.31 -5.99
C PRO A 60 -10.41 4.58 -5.29
N ALA A 61 -11.49 4.68 -6.05
CA ALA A 61 -12.84 4.89 -5.52
C ALA A 61 -13.35 3.68 -4.73
N ASP A 62 -13.10 2.45 -5.20
CA ASP A 62 -13.47 1.22 -4.50
C ASP A 62 -12.70 1.11 -3.19
N LEU A 63 -11.41 1.43 -3.20
CA LEU A 63 -10.57 1.41 -1.99
C LEU A 63 -10.98 2.49 -0.97
N LEU A 64 -11.34 3.68 -1.42
CA LEU A 64 -11.90 4.72 -0.54
C LEU A 64 -13.21 4.26 0.10
N LYS A 65 -14.08 3.62 -0.69
CA LYS A 65 -15.31 3.03 -0.17
C LYS A 65 -15.01 1.94 0.87
N ALA A 66 -14.11 1.02 0.58
CA ALA A 66 -13.74 -0.07 1.49
C ALA A 66 -13.12 0.45 2.80
N LEU A 67 -12.30 1.52 2.74
CA LEU A 67 -11.81 2.22 3.93
C LEU A 67 -12.97 2.77 4.76
N GLY A 68 -13.90 3.49 4.14
CA GLY A 68 -15.08 4.04 4.80
C GLY A 68 -15.98 2.97 5.42
N ASP A 69 -16.27 1.90 4.70
CA ASP A 69 -17.07 0.76 5.16
C ASP A 69 -16.42 0.06 6.38
N SER A 70 -15.10 0.06 6.46
CA SER A 70 -14.32 -0.49 7.58
C SER A 70 -14.11 0.51 8.73
N GLY A 71 -14.60 1.74 8.62
CA GLY A 71 -14.36 2.80 9.61
C GLY A 71 -12.90 3.26 9.68
N MET A 72 -12.13 3.00 8.63
CA MET A 72 -10.71 3.36 8.54
C MET A 72 -10.49 4.57 7.64
N ILE A 73 -9.35 5.21 7.78
CA ILE A 73 -8.90 6.27 6.88
C ILE A 73 -7.62 5.85 6.15
N LEU A 74 -7.37 6.46 5.00
CA LEU A 74 -6.07 6.37 4.34
C LEU A 74 -5.02 7.10 5.20
N ASN A 75 -3.95 6.39 5.61
CA ASN A 75 -2.77 7.03 6.19
C ASN A 75 -1.82 7.48 5.09
N GLY A 76 -1.55 6.63 4.12
CA GLY A 76 -0.69 6.93 3.00
C GLY A 76 -0.59 5.80 1.99
N ILE A 77 0.21 6.03 0.95
CA ILE A 77 0.54 5.02 -0.06
C ILE A 77 2.05 4.72 0.02
N ALA A 78 2.39 3.44 -0.01
CA ALA A 78 3.77 2.96 -0.04
C ALA A 78 4.10 2.39 -1.42
N MET A 79 5.10 2.96 -2.09
CA MET A 79 5.65 2.43 -3.33
C MET A 79 6.53 1.20 -3.05
N ARG A 80 6.40 0.16 -3.88
CA ARG A 80 7.12 -1.10 -3.68
C ARG A 80 7.79 -1.56 -4.97
N TYR A 81 8.95 -1.00 -5.28
CA TYR A 81 9.68 -1.32 -6.51
C TYR A 81 10.28 -2.73 -6.48
N TYR A 82 10.80 -3.16 -5.34
CA TYR A 82 11.54 -4.42 -5.19
C TYR A 82 10.72 -5.70 -5.44
N THR A 83 9.40 -5.60 -5.55
CA THR A 83 8.54 -6.73 -5.90
C THR A 83 8.58 -7.08 -7.38
N GLU A 84 8.99 -6.13 -8.23
CA GLU A 84 9.09 -6.32 -9.66
C GLU A 84 10.48 -6.81 -10.08
N SER A 85 10.53 -7.84 -10.93
CA SER A 85 11.78 -8.42 -11.40
C SER A 85 12.64 -7.44 -12.21
N SER A 86 12.04 -6.46 -12.86
CA SER A 86 12.71 -5.39 -13.60
C SER A 86 13.58 -4.50 -12.69
N TYR A 87 13.22 -4.37 -11.41
CA TYR A 87 13.95 -3.57 -10.42
C TYR A 87 14.95 -4.37 -9.59
N LYS A 88 15.30 -5.58 -10.03
CA LYS A 88 16.19 -6.50 -9.29
C LYS A 88 17.58 -5.92 -9.01
N LEU A 89 18.05 -5.01 -9.86
CA LEU A 89 19.33 -4.30 -9.69
C LEU A 89 19.14 -2.85 -9.22
N GLY A 90 18.04 -2.59 -8.51
CA GLY A 90 17.61 -1.27 -8.09
C GLY A 90 16.56 -0.66 -9.03
N ALA A 91 15.84 0.31 -8.54
CA ALA A 91 14.86 1.08 -9.30
C ALA A 91 15.46 2.40 -9.80
N PHE A 92 15.69 3.34 -8.90
CA PHE A 92 16.24 4.66 -9.22
C PHE A 92 17.76 4.64 -9.48
N THR A 93 18.46 3.65 -8.95
CA THR A 93 19.90 3.45 -9.12
C THR A 93 20.25 2.38 -10.16
N HIS A 94 19.24 1.80 -10.85
CA HIS A 94 19.45 0.77 -11.85
C HIS A 94 20.43 1.23 -12.94
N PRO A 95 21.39 0.37 -13.40
CA PRO A 95 22.35 0.73 -14.45
C PRO A 95 21.69 1.21 -15.74
N ASN A 96 20.57 0.57 -16.14
CA ASN A 96 19.81 0.93 -17.32
C ASN A 96 18.92 2.17 -17.06
N ALA A 97 19.17 3.23 -17.85
CA ALA A 97 18.39 4.48 -17.75
C ALA A 97 16.90 4.29 -18.06
N VAL A 98 16.51 3.32 -18.89
CA VAL A 98 15.09 3.04 -19.17
C VAL A 98 14.38 2.55 -17.92
N VAL A 99 15.02 1.67 -17.13
CA VAL A 99 14.47 1.17 -15.87
C VAL A 99 14.36 2.31 -14.84
N ARG A 100 15.37 3.16 -14.73
CA ARG A 100 15.29 4.33 -13.86
C ARG A 100 14.13 5.26 -14.23
N ARG A 101 13.91 5.48 -15.52
CA ARG A 101 12.79 6.29 -16.02
C ARG A 101 11.45 5.63 -15.69
N ALA A 102 11.34 4.31 -15.88
CA ALA A 102 10.13 3.57 -15.51
C ALA A 102 9.78 3.71 -14.03
N ALA A 103 10.77 3.64 -13.12
CA ALA A 103 10.57 3.84 -11.69
C ALA A 103 10.05 5.27 -11.36
N ILE A 104 10.60 6.29 -12.03
CA ILE A 104 10.13 7.68 -11.88
C ILE A 104 8.67 7.81 -12.36
N ASP A 105 8.35 7.24 -13.50
CA ASP A 105 7.02 7.34 -14.10
C ASP A 105 5.99 6.55 -13.27
N GLU A 106 6.38 5.42 -12.69
CA GLU A 106 5.55 4.67 -11.75
C GLU A 106 5.29 5.46 -10.45
N THR A 107 6.33 6.11 -9.92
CA THR A 107 6.16 6.99 -8.74
C THR A 107 5.18 8.12 -9.01
N LYS A 108 5.25 8.75 -10.18
CA LYS A 108 4.30 9.81 -10.57
C LYS A 108 2.87 9.30 -10.62
N ARG A 109 2.65 8.11 -11.22
CA ARG A 109 1.31 7.49 -11.21
C ARG A 109 0.83 7.21 -9.78
N GLY A 110 1.70 6.74 -8.90
CA GLY A 110 1.37 6.57 -7.48
C GLY A 110 1.01 7.88 -6.78
N LEU A 111 1.66 9.00 -7.14
CA LEU A 111 1.32 10.34 -6.63
C LEU A 111 -0.04 10.82 -7.15
N ASP A 112 -0.36 10.56 -8.42
CA ASP A 112 -1.66 10.89 -9.00
C ASP A 112 -2.78 10.13 -8.26
N VAL A 113 -2.59 8.83 -8.02
CA VAL A 113 -3.52 8.01 -7.23
C VAL A 113 -3.64 8.50 -5.78
N LEU A 114 -2.53 8.86 -5.14
CA LEU A 114 -2.54 9.44 -3.80
C LEU A 114 -3.37 10.72 -3.74
N ALA A 115 -3.20 11.59 -4.73
CA ALA A 115 -3.97 12.84 -4.85
C ALA A 115 -5.46 12.57 -5.09
N GLU A 116 -5.80 11.63 -5.97
CA GLU A 116 -7.17 11.19 -6.23
C GLU A 116 -7.86 10.67 -4.96
N MET A 117 -7.13 9.95 -4.12
CA MET A 117 -7.61 9.45 -2.83
C MET A 117 -7.62 10.52 -1.71
N GLY A 118 -7.23 11.76 -1.99
CA GLY A 118 -7.15 12.83 -1.01
C GLY A 118 -6.06 12.63 0.05
N GLY A 119 -5.07 11.80 -0.24
CA GLY A 119 -3.95 11.51 0.64
C GLY A 119 -2.83 12.55 0.53
N ASN A 120 -1.94 12.57 1.51
CA ASN A 120 -0.82 13.51 1.57
C ASN A 120 0.51 12.88 2.03
N LEU A 121 0.55 11.57 2.18
CA LEU A 121 1.75 10.83 2.60
C LEU A 121 2.08 9.74 1.59
N MET A 122 3.29 9.81 1.03
CA MET A 122 3.85 8.73 0.22
C MET A 122 5.15 8.24 0.84
N THR A 123 5.26 6.94 1.02
CA THR A 123 6.49 6.27 1.43
C THR A 123 7.14 5.63 0.21
N LEU A 124 8.39 5.97 -0.06
CA LEU A 124 9.20 5.27 -1.06
C LEU A 124 9.99 4.17 -0.37
N TRP A 125 9.57 2.93 -0.58
CA TRP A 125 10.31 1.78 -0.07
C TRP A 125 11.26 1.29 -1.16
N MET A 126 12.50 1.73 -1.06
CA MET A 126 13.53 1.50 -2.09
C MET A 126 13.98 0.03 -2.13
N GLY A 127 13.87 -0.67 -1.01
CA GLY A 127 14.28 -2.07 -0.92
C GLY A 127 15.77 -2.22 -1.14
N GLN A 128 16.12 -2.93 -2.21
CA GLN A 128 17.51 -3.19 -2.63
C GLN A 128 18.00 -2.17 -3.68
N ASP A 129 17.54 -0.92 -3.60
CA ASP A 129 17.98 0.13 -4.52
C ASP A 129 19.43 0.51 -4.21
N GLY A 130 20.34 -0.03 -4.98
CA GLY A 130 21.78 0.07 -4.80
C GLY A 130 22.49 -1.27 -5.03
N PHE A 131 23.80 -1.26 -4.97
CA PHE A 131 24.63 -2.45 -5.06
C PHE A 131 25.25 -2.76 -3.70
N ASP A 132 25.13 -4.00 -3.26
CA ASP A 132 25.99 -4.57 -2.23
C ASP A 132 27.36 -4.88 -2.85
N TYR A 133 28.39 -4.21 -2.40
CA TYR A 133 29.78 -4.46 -2.81
C TYR A 133 30.45 -5.44 -1.87
#